data_85dcbff30902dcdce271facff509f654
#
_entry.id   85dcbff30902dcdce271facff509f654
#
_cell.length_a   1.000
_cell.length_b   1.000
_cell.length_c   1.000
_cell.angle_alpha   90.00
_cell.angle_beta   90.00
_cell.angle_gamma   90.00
#
_symmetry.space_group_name_H-M   'P 1'
#
loop_
_entity.id
_entity.type
_entity.pdbx_description
1 polymer ?
#
loop_
_entity_poly.entity_id
_entity_poly.type
_entity_poly.pdbx_seq_one_letter_code
_entity_poly.pdbx_strand_id
1 'polypeptide(L)'
;MGSSTVGPVTSGIAGKVVAITGASSGIGEATALLLAERGARLVLGARRTDRLAELTARIGKGGGEAVHLRTDVTRIEDLRALVALAVERFGRLDVLVGNAGVGTISPLDDLRTDEWDHMVDVNIKGVLHGIGAALPVFRAQGGGHFVTTASTAAYRVVPAMAVYAGTKVAVRAICEGLRQEAGPTLRVTTVSPGLISTDFAEASSNDRVRGDITRMRDEVGIDPAAVARAVAYAVEQPADVDVNEIVVRPTAQA
;
A
#
# COMPACT_ATOMS: atom_id res chain seq x y z
N MET A 1 1.05 -28.80 -38.41
CA MET A 1 0.94 -27.43 -37.87
C MET A 1 -0.06 -27.46 -36.71
N GLY A 2 0.45 -27.61 -35.49
CA GLY A 2 -0.37 -27.68 -34.29
C GLY A 2 -0.78 -26.26 -33.87
N SER A 3 -2.06 -25.96 -33.94
CA SER A 3 -2.65 -24.75 -33.37
C SER A 3 -2.59 -24.88 -31.85
N SER A 4 -1.63 -24.22 -31.19
CA SER A 4 -1.68 -24.02 -29.74
C SER A 4 -2.80 -23.03 -29.43
N THR A 5 -3.95 -23.53 -29.03
CA THR A 5 -4.99 -22.74 -28.37
C THR A 5 -4.41 -22.24 -27.04
N VAL A 6 -3.98 -20.98 -27.02
CA VAL A 6 -3.68 -20.28 -25.77
C VAL A 6 -5.02 -20.21 -25.02
N GLY A 7 -5.15 -21.00 -23.95
CA GLY A 7 -6.29 -20.93 -23.05
C GLY A 7 -6.41 -19.51 -22.46
N PRO A 8 -7.57 -19.12 -21.90
CA PRO A 8 -7.74 -17.81 -21.31
C PRO A 8 -6.64 -17.59 -20.28
N VAL A 9 -5.85 -16.52 -20.47
CA VAL A 9 -4.85 -16.10 -19.50
C VAL A 9 -5.61 -15.68 -18.25
N THR A 10 -5.72 -16.59 -17.28
CA THR A 10 -6.27 -16.24 -15.98
C THR A 10 -5.34 -15.21 -15.36
N SER A 11 -5.86 -14.05 -14.98
CA SER A 11 -5.08 -13.04 -14.28
C SER A 11 -4.33 -13.68 -13.12
N GLY A 12 -3.01 -13.47 -13.03
CA GLY A 12 -2.19 -13.95 -11.91
C GLY A 12 -2.64 -13.43 -10.54
N ILE A 13 -3.73 -12.65 -10.51
CA ILE A 13 -4.40 -12.07 -9.33
C ILE A 13 -5.60 -12.91 -8.89
N ALA A 14 -6.31 -13.55 -9.82
CA ALA A 14 -7.53 -14.29 -9.53
C ALA A 14 -7.31 -15.34 -8.43
N GLY A 15 -8.16 -15.33 -7.41
CA GLY A 15 -8.12 -16.25 -6.26
C GLY A 15 -7.07 -15.91 -5.20
N LYS A 16 -6.13 -14.97 -5.42
CA LYS A 16 -5.19 -14.53 -4.39
C LYS A 16 -5.90 -13.85 -3.24
N VAL A 17 -5.45 -14.12 -2.03
CA VAL A 17 -5.90 -13.44 -0.81
C VAL A 17 -4.97 -12.28 -0.52
N VAL A 18 -5.51 -11.06 -0.54
CA VAL A 18 -4.76 -9.82 -0.40
C VAL A 18 -5.26 -9.01 0.79
N ALA A 19 -4.39 -8.78 1.76
CA ALA A 19 -4.66 -7.83 2.85
C ALA A 19 -4.12 -6.45 2.47
N ILE A 20 -4.92 -5.39 2.71
CA ILE A 20 -4.57 -4.01 2.35
C ILE A 20 -4.75 -3.11 3.56
N THR A 21 -3.68 -2.45 4.00
CA THR A 21 -3.76 -1.42 5.04
C THR A 21 -4.02 -0.04 4.44
N GLY A 22 -4.71 0.82 5.20
CA GLY A 22 -5.11 2.14 4.68
C GLY A 22 -6.11 2.06 3.53
N ALA A 23 -6.95 1.02 3.51
CA ALA A 23 -7.89 0.73 2.41
C ALA A 23 -9.08 1.69 2.32
N SER A 24 -9.29 2.57 3.30
CA SER A 24 -10.50 3.40 3.41
C SER A 24 -10.55 4.63 2.49
N SER A 25 -9.50 4.90 1.71
CA SER A 25 -9.45 6.03 0.75
C SER A 25 -8.24 5.95 -0.19
N GLY A 26 -8.24 6.80 -1.21
CA GLY A 26 -7.10 7.07 -2.07
C GLY A 26 -6.52 5.82 -2.74
N ILE A 27 -5.21 5.65 -2.66
CA ILE A 27 -4.49 4.54 -3.30
C ILE A 27 -4.96 3.18 -2.77
N GLY A 28 -5.21 3.06 -1.46
CA GLY A 28 -5.67 1.81 -0.85
C GLY A 28 -7.06 1.38 -1.34
N GLU A 29 -8.00 2.31 -1.43
CA GLU A 29 -9.35 2.07 -1.97
C GLU A 29 -9.29 1.71 -3.46
N ALA A 30 -8.55 2.48 -4.27
CA ALA A 30 -8.39 2.21 -5.70
C ALA A 30 -7.74 0.84 -5.95
N THR A 31 -6.75 0.47 -5.13
CA THR A 31 -6.10 -0.84 -5.19
C THR A 31 -7.09 -1.96 -4.85
N ALA A 32 -7.90 -1.79 -3.79
CA ALA A 32 -8.89 -2.76 -3.39
C ALA A 32 -9.91 -3.01 -4.51
N LEU A 33 -10.45 -1.95 -5.12
CA LEU A 33 -11.41 -2.07 -6.21
C LEU A 33 -10.83 -2.79 -7.42
N LEU A 34 -9.64 -2.40 -7.86
CA LEU A 34 -8.98 -3.00 -9.02
C LEU A 34 -8.64 -4.48 -8.80
N LEU A 35 -8.12 -4.83 -7.62
CA LEU A 35 -7.78 -6.22 -7.32
C LEU A 35 -9.03 -7.09 -7.17
N ALA A 36 -10.12 -6.57 -6.59
CA ALA A 36 -11.41 -7.25 -6.53
C ALA A 36 -11.98 -7.53 -7.93
N GLU A 37 -11.95 -6.53 -8.82
CA GLU A 37 -12.37 -6.67 -10.23
C GLU A 37 -11.58 -7.77 -10.96
N ARG A 38 -10.29 -7.96 -10.58
CA ARG A 38 -9.43 -9.02 -11.11
C ARG A 38 -9.56 -10.36 -10.39
N GLY A 39 -10.52 -10.50 -9.47
CA GLY A 39 -10.87 -11.75 -8.80
C GLY A 39 -10.03 -12.06 -7.55
N ALA A 40 -9.35 -11.09 -6.95
CA ALA A 40 -8.75 -11.27 -5.63
C ALA A 40 -9.81 -11.33 -4.52
N ARG A 41 -9.51 -12.06 -3.44
CA ARG A 41 -10.24 -12.03 -2.16
C ARG A 41 -9.57 -11.07 -1.21
N LEU A 42 -10.31 -10.13 -0.65
CA LEU A 42 -9.71 -8.99 0.03
C LEU A 42 -9.97 -8.98 1.53
N VAL A 43 -8.95 -8.56 2.29
CA VAL A 43 -9.05 -8.24 3.71
C VAL A 43 -8.63 -6.79 3.89
N LEU A 44 -9.58 -5.92 4.19
CA LEU A 44 -9.40 -4.48 4.18
C LEU A 44 -9.20 -3.95 5.59
N GLY A 45 -8.06 -3.31 5.86
CA GLY A 45 -7.71 -2.74 7.14
C GLY A 45 -7.61 -1.22 7.09
N ALA A 46 -8.30 -0.50 7.97
CA ALA A 46 -8.14 0.92 8.22
C ALA A 46 -8.83 1.33 9.54
N ARG A 47 -8.61 2.57 9.99
CA ARG A 47 -9.26 3.11 11.20
C ARG A 47 -10.73 3.47 10.99
N ARG A 48 -11.12 3.91 9.79
CA ARG A 48 -12.49 4.35 9.44
C ARG A 48 -13.33 3.16 9.01
N THR A 49 -14.05 2.58 9.95
CA THR A 49 -14.85 1.36 9.73
C THR A 49 -16.07 1.57 8.84
N ASP A 50 -16.69 2.74 8.90
CA ASP A 50 -17.78 3.16 8.02
C ASP A 50 -17.36 3.11 6.55
N ARG A 51 -16.22 3.71 6.21
CA ARG A 51 -15.66 3.68 4.86
C ARG A 51 -15.30 2.27 4.40
N LEU A 52 -14.75 1.45 5.32
CA LEU A 52 -14.46 0.04 5.01
C LEU A 52 -15.73 -0.76 4.72
N ALA A 53 -16.81 -0.53 5.47
CA ALA A 53 -18.08 -1.19 5.24
C ALA A 53 -18.68 -0.80 3.87
N GLU A 54 -18.65 0.49 3.52
CA GLU A 54 -19.08 0.99 2.21
C GLU A 54 -18.28 0.33 1.07
N LEU A 55 -16.94 0.30 1.20
CA LEU A 55 -16.05 -0.30 0.21
C LEU A 55 -16.30 -1.80 0.05
N THR A 56 -16.44 -2.52 1.16
CA THR A 56 -16.75 -3.96 1.16
C THR A 56 -18.09 -4.21 0.45
N ALA A 57 -19.12 -3.40 0.72
CA ALA A 57 -20.42 -3.51 0.07
C ALA A 57 -20.32 -3.21 -1.44
N ARG A 58 -19.52 -2.23 -1.86
CA ARG A 58 -19.28 -1.92 -3.29
C ARG A 58 -18.64 -3.11 -4.01
N ILE A 59 -17.60 -3.71 -3.39
CA ILE A 59 -16.91 -4.88 -3.93
C ILE A 59 -17.88 -6.06 -4.06
N GLY A 60 -18.71 -6.32 -3.05
CA GLY A 60 -19.70 -7.39 -3.07
C GLY A 60 -20.76 -7.18 -4.16
N LYS A 61 -21.23 -5.95 -4.38
CA LYS A 61 -22.16 -5.62 -5.48
C LYS A 61 -21.54 -5.87 -6.86
N GLY A 62 -20.22 -5.73 -6.98
CA GLY A 62 -19.47 -6.06 -8.19
C GLY A 62 -19.16 -7.55 -8.36
N GLY A 63 -19.63 -8.42 -7.45
CA GLY A 63 -19.36 -9.87 -7.48
C GLY A 63 -18.02 -10.29 -6.88
N GLY A 64 -17.27 -9.36 -6.27
CA GLY A 64 -16.01 -9.64 -5.58
C GLY A 64 -16.23 -10.09 -4.12
N GLU A 65 -15.18 -10.65 -3.53
CA GLU A 65 -15.17 -11.09 -2.13
C GLU A 65 -14.28 -10.17 -1.29
N ALA A 66 -14.83 -9.55 -0.26
CA ALA A 66 -14.06 -8.73 0.68
C ALA A 66 -14.63 -8.84 2.10
N VAL A 67 -13.72 -8.79 3.07
CA VAL A 67 -14.01 -8.58 4.49
C VAL A 67 -13.19 -7.42 5.00
N HIS A 68 -13.57 -6.83 6.13
CA HIS A 68 -12.82 -5.72 6.69
C HIS A 68 -12.68 -5.83 8.21
N LEU A 69 -11.65 -5.16 8.73
CA LEU A 69 -11.37 -5.06 10.15
C LEU A 69 -10.85 -3.65 10.48
N ARG A 70 -11.33 -3.08 11.60
CA ARG A 70 -10.69 -1.87 12.13
C ARG A 70 -9.23 -2.17 12.44
N THR A 71 -8.32 -1.43 11.82
CA THR A 71 -6.89 -1.67 11.93
C THR A 71 -6.14 -0.35 12.09
N ASP A 72 -5.43 -0.22 13.19
CA ASP A 72 -4.46 0.85 13.42
C ASP A 72 -3.05 0.26 13.26
N VAL A 73 -2.32 0.68 12.23
CA VAL A 73 -1.00 0.13 11.92
C VAL A 73 0.07 0.44 12.97
N THR A 74 -0.20 1.40 13.86
CA THR A 74 0.69 1.69 15.00
C THR A 74 0.63 0.60 16.09
N ARG A 75 -0.32 -0.32 16.01
CA ARG A 75 -0.54 -1.43 16.93
C ARG A 75 -0.29 -2.76 16.24
N ILE A 76 0.72 -3.48 16.67
CA ILE A 76 1.07 -4.77 16.04
C ILE A 76 -0.05 -5.81 16.18
N GLU A 77 -0.84 -5.74 17.27
CA GLU A 77 -1.97 -6.65 17.51
C GLU A 77 -3.05 -6.49 16.44
N ASP A 78 -3.31 -5.26 15.99
CA ASP A 78 -4.28 -5.00 14.93
C ASP A 78 -3.82 -5.61 13.59
N LEU A 79 -2.51 -5.54 13.29
CA LEU A 79 -1.95 -6.17 12.08
C LEU A 79 -2.00 -7.71 12.16
N ARG A 80 -1.70 -8.27 13.33
CA ARG A 80 -1.85 -9.72 13.58
C ARG A 80 -3.29 -10.16 13.40
N ALA A 81 -4.25 -9.41 13.92
CA ALA A 81 -5.68 -9.68 13.75
C ALA A 81 -6.12 -9.59 12.28
N LEU A 82 -5.62 -8.59 11.51
CA LEU A 82 -5.90 -8.46 10.09
C LEU A 82 -5.39 -9.67 9.29
N VAL A 83 -4.16 -10.12 9.57
CA VAL A 83 -3.56 -11.31 8.95
C VAL A 83 -4.29 -12.59 9.38
N ALA A 84 -4.64 -12.73 10.65
CA ALA A 84 -5.41 -13.87 11.15
C ALA A 84 -6.78 -13.96 10.49
N LEU A 85 -7.48 -12.83 10.28
CA LEU A 85 -8.74 -12.78 9.56
C LEU A 85 -8.61 -13.29 8.12
N ALA A 86 -7.49 -13.01 7.42
CA ALA A 86 -7.24 -13.53 6.09
C ALA A 86 -7.14 -15.06 6.09
N VAL A 87 -6.38 -15.61 7.03
CA VAL A 87 -6.20 -17.07 7.18
C VAL A 87 -7.51 -17.74 7.59
N GLU A 88 -8.23 -17.17 8.55
CA GLU A 88 -9.51 -17.72 9.04
C GLU A 88 -10.56 -17.72 7.93
N ARG A 89 -10.68 -16.63 7.18
CA ARG A 89 -11.77 -16.45 6.20
C ARG A 89 -11.49 -17.12 4.87
N PHE A 90 -10.22 -17.14 4.43
CA PHE A 90 -9.82 -17.58 3.09
C PHE A 90 -8.76 -18.68 3.07
N GLY A 91 -8.32 -19.16 4.25
CA GLY A 91 -7.38 -20.27 4.41
C GLY A 91 -5.90 -19.90 4.20
N ARG A 92 -5.58 -18.66 3.77
CA ARG A 92 -4.22 -18.21 3.45
C ARG A 92 -4.11 -16.68 3.38
N LEU A 93 -2.90 -16.18 3.25
CA LEU A 93 -2.59 -14.82 2.83
C LEU A 93 -1.53 -14.87 1.73
N ASP A 94 -1.79 -14.31 0.55
CA ASP A 94 -0.83 -14.30 -0.56
C ASP A 94 -0.06 -12.99 -0.65
N VAL A 95 -0.72 -11.87 -0.36
CA VAL A 95 -0.14 -10.52 -0.51
C VAL A 95 -0.52 -9.65 0.68
N LEU A 96 0.46 -8.96 1.26
CA LEU A 96 0.21 -7.84 2.17
C LEU A 96 0.57 -6.53 1.47
N VAL A 97 -0.43 -5.68 1.24
CA VAL A 97 -0.23 -4.30 0.74
C VAL A 97 -0.14 -3.35 1.93
N GLY A 98 1.07 -2.98 2.28
CA GLY A 98 1.41 -1.98 3.29
C GLY A 98 1.26 -0.58 2.73
N ASN A 99 0.01 -0.09 2.66
CA ASN A 99 -0.30 1.20 2.03
C ASN A 99 -0.64 2.30 3.04
N ALA A 100 -1.02 1.96 4.27
CA ALA A 100 -1.29 2.98 5.30
C ALA A 100 -0.09 3.92 5.48
N GLY A 101 -0.35 5.22 5.45
CA GLY A 101 0.67 6.25 5.61
C GLY A 101 0.06 7.62 5.87
N VAL A 102 0.84 8.49 6.47
CA VAL A 102 0.48 9.90 6.72
C VAL A 102 1.63 10.81 6.28
N GLY A 103 1.29 12.05 5.93
CA GLY A 103 2.26 13.07 5.58
C GLY A 103 1.82 14.42 6.10
N THR A 104 2.15 14.68 7.35
CA THR A 104 1.99 16.00 7.99
C THR A 104 3.19 16.85 7.61
N ILE A 105 3.07 17.54 6.46
CA ILE A 105 4.18 18.26 5.84
C ILE A 105 4.23 19.68 6.40
N SER A 106 5.38 20.05 6.99
CA SER A 106 5.64 21.39 7.55
C SER A 106 7.15 21.66 7.59
N PRO A 107 7.58 22.95 7.54
CA PRO A 107 8.97 23.33 7.83
C PRO A 107 9.42 22.81 9.21
N LEU A 108 10.70 22.47 9.35
CA LEU A 108 11.24 22.03 10.65
C LEU A 108 11.13 23.11 11.72
N ASP A 109 11.18 24.38 11.34
CA ASP A 109 11.03 25.51 12.26
C ASP A 109 9.63 25.60 12.93
N ASP A 110 8.63 24.90 12.38
CA ASP A 110 7.31 24.80 13.01
C ASP A 110 7.31 23.91 14.27
N LEU A 111 8.40 23.13 14.49
CA LEU A 111 8.66 22.28 15.65
C LEU A 111 7.48 21.33 15.99
N ARG A 112 6.83 20.77 14.98
CA ARG A 112 5.69 19.85 15.11
C ARG A 112 6.15 18.44 15.50
N THR A 113 6.75 18.30 16.68
CA THR A 113 7.39 17.05 17.12
C THR A 113 6.41 15.90 17.27
N ASP A 114 5.19 16.17 17.71
CA ASP A 114 4.07 15.21 17.80
C ASP A 114 3.66 14.65 16.42
N GLU A 115 3.65 15.50 15.39
CA GLU A 115 3.39 15.08 14.01
C GLU A 115 4.55 14.24 13.45
N TRP A 116 5.79 14.57 13.83
CA TRP A 116 6.97 13.79 13.43
C TRP A 116 6.92 12.38 14.03
N ASP A 117 6.62 12.28 15.33
CA ASP A 117 6.45 11.00 16.03
C ASP A 117 5.34 10.18 15.39
N HIS A 118 4.20 10.83 15.09
CA HIS A 118 3.09 10.15 14.41
C HIS A 118 3.47 9.64 13.02
N MET A 119 4.24 10.40 12.23
CA MET A 119 4.75 9.93 10.94
C MET A 119 5.68 8.73 11.08
N VAL A 120 6.55 8.71 12.08
CA VAL A 120 7.43 7.57 12.38
C VAL A 120 6.60 6.34 12.78
N ASP A 121 5.61 6.52 13.66
CA ASP A 121 4.77 5.43 14.14
C ASP A 121 3.94 4.80 13.00
N VAL A 122 3.33 5.62 12.16
CA VAL A 122 2.50 5.11 11.06
C VAL A 122 3.36 4.60 9.90
N ASN A 123 4.30 5.41 9.39
CA ASN A 123 4.99 5.12 8.14
C ASN A 123 6.11 4.08 8.31
N ILE A 124 6.81 4.07 9.45
CA ILE A 124 7.93 3.16 9.70
C ILE A 124 7.47 1.97 10.54
N LYS A 125 6.99 2.21 11.77
CA LYS A 125 6.57 1.12 12.65
C LYS A 125 5.40 0.34 12.05
N GLY A 126 4.45 1.03 11.36
CA GLY A 126 3.35 0.36 10.66
C GLY A 126 3.81 -0.64 9.61
N VAL A 127 4.88 -0.34 8.86
CA VAL A 127 5.50 -1.28 7.91
C VAL A 127 6.16 -2.45 8.64
N LEU A 128 6.92 -2.18 9.70
CA LEU A 128 7.56 -3.22 10.52
C LEU A 128 6.52 -4.13 11.17
N HIS A 129 5.42 -3.60 11.67
CA HIS A 129 4.31 -4.38 12.22
C HIS A 129 3.66 -5.26 11.15
N GLY A 130 3.47 -4.74 9.92
CA GLY A 130 2.98 -5.52 8.80
C GLY A 130 3.89 -6.70 8.46
N ILE A 131 5.20 -6.46 8.40
CA ILE A 131 6.20 -7.50 8.21
C ILE A 131 6.13 -8.53 9.35
N GLY A 132 6.15 -8.07 10.61
CA GLY A 132 6.10 -8.93 11.78
C GLY A 132 4.82 -9.77 11.91
N ALA A 133 3.71 -9.29 11.35
CA ALA A 133 2.44 -10.03 11.31
C ALA A 133 2.38 -11.05 10.17
N ALA A 134 2.80 -10.68 8.96
CA ALA A 134 2.61 -11.51 7.76
C ALA A 134 3.77 -12.48 7.51
N LEU A 135 5.02 -12.13 7.85
CA LEU A 135 6.20 -12.95 7.58
C LEU A 135 6.09 -14.38 8.14
N PRO A 136 5.64 -14.61 9.41
CA PRO A 136 5.48 -15.97 9.91
C PRO A 136 4.48 -16.80 9.08
N VAL A 137 3.36 -16.19 8.64
CA VAL A 137 2.35 -16.85 7.81
C VAL A 137 2.93 -17.19 6.43
N PHE A 138 3.62 -16.25 5.78
CA PHE A 138 4.26 -16.47 4.49
C PHE A 138 5.32 -17.57 4.55
N ARG A 139 6.11 -17.65 5.65
CA ARG A 139 7.08 -18.71 5.86
C ARG A 139 6.40 -20.08 6.04
N ALA A 140 5.35 -20.14 6.85
CA ALA A 140 4.61 -21.38 7.11
C ALA A 140 3.93 -21.95 5.85
N GLN A 141 3.44 -21.09 4.96
CA GLN A 141 2.76 -21.50 3.72
C GLN A 141 3.70 -21.62 2.51
N GLY A 142 5.02 -21.34 2.69
CA GLY A 142 6.04 -21.49 1.67
C GLY A 142 6.07 -20.42 0.58
N GLY A 143 5.41 -19.26 0.80
CA GLY A 143 5.41 -18.16 -0.17
C GLY A 143 4.55 -16.98 0.27
N GLY A 144 4.83 -15.82 -0.31
CA GLY A 144 4.08 -14.60 -0.07
C GLY A 144 4.69 -13.39 -0.77
N HIS A 145 3.97 -12.27 -0.71
CA HIS A 145 4.40 -11.03 -1.36
C HIS A 145 4.11 -9.81 -0.48
N PHE A 146 5.14 -9.05 -0.16
CA PHE A 146 5.02 -7.74 0.46
C PHE A 146 5.02 -6.66 -0.61
N VAL A 147 3.95 -5.87 -0.69
CA VAL A 147 3.87 -4.68 -1.54
C VAL A 147 3.75 -3.46 -0.65
N THR A 148 4.71 -2.54 -0.68
CA THR A 148 4.76 -1.42 0.26
C THR A 148 4.74 -0.08 -0.50
N THR A 149 3.87 0.83 -0.07
CA THR A 149 3.77 2.18 -0.63
C THR A 149 4.82 3.10 0.01
N ALA A 150 5.85 3.45 -0.76
CA ALA A 150 6.83 4.48 -0.42
C ALA A 150 6.41 5.86 -0.95
N SER A 151 7.29 6.60 -1.60
CA SER A 151 7.04 7.88 -2.26
C SER A 151 8.24 8.31 -3.11
N THR A 152 8.01 9.15 -4.11
CA THR A 152 9.11 9.86 -4.80
C THR A 152 9.90 10.78 -3.87
N ALA A 153 9.34 11.18 -2.72
CA ALA A 153 10.06 11.91 -1.67
C ALA A 153 11.24 11.09 -1.08
N ALA A 154 11.25 9.76 -1.26
CA ALA A 154 12.37 8.91 -0.87
C ALA A 154 13.61 9.04 -1.80
N TYR A 155 13.47 9.71 -2.94
CA TYR A 155 14.57 9.92 -3.90
C TYR A 155 15.02 11.39 -3.97
N ARG A 156 14.09 12.30 -3.70
CA ARG A 156 14.37 13.74 -3.73
C ARG A 156 13.65 14.41 -2.56
N VAL A 157 14.43 14.94 -1.63
CA VAL A 157 13.90 15.74 -0.54
C VAL A 157 13.65 17.16 -1.03
N VAL A 158 12.49 17.71 -0.71
CA VAL A 158 12.17 19.12 -0.97
C VAL A 158 11.85 19.85 0.34
N PRO A 159 11.92 21.19 0.37
CA PRO A 159 11.58 21.95 1.58
C PRO A 159 10.25 21.54 2.20
N ALA A 160 10.16 21.60 3.51
CA ALA A 160 9.03 21.18 4.35
C ALA A 160 8.77 19.66 4.41
N MET A 161 9.42 18.82 3.59
CA MET A 161 9.20 17.38 3.55
C MET A 161 10.28 16.55 4.29
N ALA A 162 11.15 17.15 5.07
CA ALA A 162 12.32 16.46 5.64
C ALA A 162 11.95 15.18 6.41
N VAL A 163 11.02 15.27 7.37
CA VAL A 163 10.64 14.11 8.19
C VAL A 163 9.86 13.08 7.36
N TYR A 164 8.88 13.53 6.57
CA TYR A 164 8.14 12.64 5.67
C TYR A 164 9.07 11.89 4.73
N ALA A 165 9.97 12.60 4.04
CA ALA A 165 10.97 12.00 3.15
C ALA A 165 11.85 11.00 3.90
N GLY A 166 12.33 11.35 5.09
CA GLY A 166 13.09 10.46 5.96
C GLY A 166 12.34 9.16 6.25
N THR A 167 11.03 9.22 6.56
CA THR A 167 10.24 8.00 6.77
C THR A 167 10.15 7.15 5.50
N LYS A 168 10.03 7.78 4.32
CA LYS A 168 9.92 7.04 3.05
C LYS A 168 11.26 6.48 2.55
N VAL A 169 12.38 7.13 2.88
CA VAL A 169 13.74 6.57 2.72
C VAL A 169 13.90 5.33 3.61
N ALA A 170 13.50 5.42 4.89
CA ALA A 170 13.56 4.29 5.82
C ALA A 170 12.72 3.10 5.32
N VAL A 171 11.51 3.34 4.81
CA VAL A 171 10.65 2.30 4.23
C VAL A 171 11.34 1.58 3.07
N ARG A 172 11.98 2.32 2.14
CA ARG A 172 12.72 1.70 1.04
C ARG A 172 13.87 0.83 1.54
N ALA A 173 14.65 1.33 2.51
CA ALA A 173 15.76 0.59 3.09
C ALA A 173 15.29 -0.68 3.81
N ILE A 174 14.18 -0.61 4.56
CA ILE A 174 13.58 -1.77 5.24
C ILE A 174 13.11 -2.81 4.22
N CYS A 175 12.42 -2.38 3.15
CA CYS A 175 11.93 -3.28 2.10
C CYS A 175 13.09 -3.95 1.35
N GLU A 176 14.19 -3.23 1.06
CA GLU A 176 15.37 -3.80 0.42
C GLU A 176 16.07 -4.80 1.35
N GLY A 177 16.21 -4.49 2.66
CA GLY A 177 16.73 -5.45 3.64
C GLY A 177 15.87 -6.72 3.69
N LEU A 178 14.54 -6.56 3.79
CA LEU A 178 13.62 -7.69 3.76
C LEU A 178 13.77 -8.52 2.48
N ARG A 179 13.90 -7.89 1.32
CA ARG A 179 14.09 -8.58 0.05
C ARG A 179 15.34 -9.46 0.05
N GLN A 180 16.46 -8.95 0.59
CA GLN A 180 17.72 -9.71 0.69
C GLN A 180 17.61 -10.91 1.66
N GLU A 181 16.83 -10.75 2.73
CA GLU A 181 16.61 -11.79 3.75
C GLU A 181 15.46 -12.76 3.41
N ALA A 182 14.59 -12.39 2.47
CA ALA A 182 13.36 -13.11 2.16
C ALA A 182 13.61 -14.51 1.60
N GLY A 183 14.70 -14.70 0.84
CA GLY A 183 15.00 -15.93 0.11
C GLY A 183 14.08 -16.12 -1.12
N PRO A 184 14.13 -17.27 -1.79
CA PRO A 184 13.54 -17.45 -3.11
C PRO A 184 12.01 -17.63 -3.14
N THR A 185 11.36 -17.67 -1.99
CA THR A 185 9.91 -17.94 -1.91
C THR A 185 9.06 -16.72 -1.59
N LEU A 186 9.69 -15.60 -1.23
CA LEU A 186 8.99 -14.36 -0.90
C LEU A 186 9.38 -13.25 -1.88
N ARG A 187 8.39 -12.48 -2.29
CA ARG A 187 8.59 -11.30 -3.14
C ARG A 187 8.43 -10.03 -2.31
N VAL A 188 9.18 -9.00 -2.67
CA VAL A 188 9.12 -7.69 -2.00
C VAL A 188 9.13 -6.59 -3.05
N THR A 189 8.02 -5.87 -3.14
CA THR A 189 7.85 -4.75 -4.06
C THR A 189 7.67 -3.44 -3.28
N THR A 190 8.40 -2.42 -3.66
CA THR A 190 8.19 -1.05 -3.21
C THR A 190 7.56 -0.24 -4.34
N VAL A 191 6.40 0.35 -4.12
CA VAL A 191 5.76 1.26 -5.07
C VAL A 191 5.92 2.69 -4.57
N SER A 192 6.52 3.55 -5.38
CA SER A 192 6.88 4.94 -5.05
C SER A 192 6.06 5.93 -5.88
N PRO A 193 4.89 6.37 -5.39
CA PRO A 193 4.08 7.36 -6.07
C PRO A 193 4.69 8.76 -6.02
N GLY A 194 4.48 9.54 -7.09
CA GLY A 194 4.61 10.99 -7.08
C GLY A 194 3.36 11.66 -6.54
N LEU A 195 2.94 12.76 -7.18
CA LEU A 195 1.77 13.52 -6.75
C LEU A 195 0.48 12.84 -7.24
N ILE A 196 -0.32 12.40 -6.28
CA ILE A 196 -1.57 11.67 -6.53
C ILE A 196 -2.76 12.50 -6.02
N SER A 197 -3.86 12.51 -6.76
CA SER A 197 -5.10 13.21 -6.41
C SER A 197 -5.82 12.49 -5.26
N THR A 198 -5.38 12.76 -4.03
CA THR A 198 -5.93 12.23 -2.77
C THR A 198 -6.00 13.31 -1.72
N ASP A 199 -6.67 13.03 -0.60
CA ASP A 199 -6.77 13.91 0.58
C ASP A 199 -5.47 13.96 1.41
N PHE A 200 -4.35 13.49 0.87
CA PHE A 200 -3.07 13.40 1.59
C PHE A 200 -2.59 14.76 2.13
N ALA A 201 -2.81 15.84 1.37
CA ALA A 201 -2.42 17.19 1.77
C ALA A 201 -3.21 17.73 2.96
N GLU A 202 -4.44 17.23 3.18
CA GLU A 202 -5.34 17.68 4.24
C GLU A 202 -4.81 17.37 5.65
N ALA A 203 -3.88 16.40 5.77
CA ALA A 203 -3.24 16.06 7.03
C ALA A 203 -2.23 17.12 7.50
N SER A 204 -1.78 18.04 6.64
CA SER A 204 -0.83 19.09 7.03
C SER A 204 -1.47 20.15 7.90
N SER A 205 -0.89 20.42 9.06
CA SER A 205 -1.33 21.49 9.98
C SER A 205 -0.86 22.88 9.55
N ASN A 206 0.13 22.98 8.66
CA ASN A 206 0.60 24.24 8.09
C ASN A 206 -0.26 24.65 6.90
N ASP A 207 -1.10 25.66 7.05
CA ASP A 207 -2.08 26.12 6.05
C ASP A 207 -1.45 26.52 4.72
N ARG A 208 -0.29 27.17 4.75
CA ARG A 208 0.44 27.57 3.54
C ARG A 208 0.90 26.33 2.77
N VAL A 209 1.57 25.41 3.44
CA VAL A 209 2.08 24.17 2.82
C VAL A 209 0.91 23.34 2.30
N ARG A 210 -0.17 23.22 3.08
CA ARG A 210 -1.38 22.53 2.65
C ARG A 210 -1.94 23.11 1.37
N GLY A 211 -2.06 24.47 1.30
CA GLY A 211 -2.54 25.17 0.11
C GLY A 211 -1.64 24.96 -1.11
N ASP A 212 -0.31 24.97 -0.93
CA ASP A 212 0.63 24.77 -2.02
C ASP A 212 0.55 23.33 -2.56
N ILE A 213 0.48 22.32 -1.69
CA ILE A 213 0.34 20.91 -2.10
C ILE A 213 -1.01 20.67 -2.77
N THR A 214 -2.10 21.25 -2.25
CA THR A 214 -3.44 21.14 -2.84
C THR A 214 -3.45 21.72 -4.26
N ARG A 215 -2.89 22.90 -4.46
CA ARG A 215 -2.78 23.52 -5.78
C ARG A 215 -1.99 22.64 -6.75
N MET A 216 -0.81 22.16 -6.34
CA MET A 216 0.03 21.26 -7.14
C MET A 216 -0.72 19.97 -7.49
N ARG A 217 -1.46 19.39 -6.51
CA ARG A 217 -2.31 18.21 -6.74
C ARG A 217 -3.36 18.46 -7.81
N ASP A 218 -4.03 19.62 -7.75
CA ASP A 218 -5.12 19.94 -8.66
C ASP A 218 -4.59 20.26 -10.08
N GLU A 219 -3.35 20.77 -10.18
CA GLU A 219 -2.71 21.08 -11.47
C GLU A 219 -2.13 19.84 -12.17
N VAL A 220 -1.43 18.97 -11.44
CA VAL A 220 -0.64 17.88 -12.07
C VAL A 220 -0.84 16.51 -11.42
N GLY A 221 -1.66 16.40 -10.37
CA GLY A 221 -1.89 15.12 -9.69
C GLY A 221 -2.58 14.10 -10.60
N ILE A 222 -2.17 12.84 -10.52
CA ILE A 222 -2.82 11.74 -11.25
C ILE A 222 -3.76 10.93 -10.34
N ASP A 223 -4.72 10.27 -10.98
CA ASP A 223 -5.69 9.43 -10.30
C ASP A 223 -5.02 8.28 -9.53
N PRO A 224 -5.45 7.96 -8.29
CA PRO A 224 -4.97 6.81 -7.50
C PRO A 224 -5.00 5.47 -8.26
N ALA A 225 -5.89 5.30 -9.22
CA ALA A 225 -5.93 4.11 -10.08
C ALA A 225 -4.63 3.89 -10.87
N ALA A 226 -3.83 4.92 -11.13
CA ALA A 226 -2.52 4.76 -11.76
C ALA A 226 -1.56 3.96 -10.86
N VAL A 227 -1.58 4.23 -9.56
CA VAL A 227 -0.78 3.50 -8.57
C VAL A 227 -1.36 2.09 -8.35
N ALA A 228 -2.70 1.96 -8.31
CA ALA A 228 -3.36 0.66 -8.20
C ALA A 228 -2.97 -0.28 -9.36
N ARG A 229 -2.83 0.24 -10.60
CA ARG A 229 -2.33 -0.55 -11.74
C ARG A 229 -0.89 -1.01 -11.55
N ALA A 230 -0.03 -0.20 -10.95
CA ALA A 230 1.35 -0.58 -10.63
C ALA A 230 1.41 -1.69 -9.56
N VAL A 231 0.58 -1.58 -8.52
CA VAL A 231 0.41 -2.65 -7.51
C VAL A 231 -0.09 -3.94 -8.17
N ALA A 232 -1.13 -3.85 -9.00
CA ALA A 232 -1.68 -5.00 -9.70
C ALA A 232 -0.65 -5.65 -10.63
N TYR A 233 0.15 -4.86 -11.36
CA TYR A 233 1.24 -5.35 -12.20
C TYR A 233 2.26 -6.18 -11.39
N ALA A 234 2.68 -5.70 -10.21
CA ALA A 234 3.60 -6.44 -9.35
C ALA A 234 2.97 -7.74 -8.81
N VAL A 235 1.69 -7.69 -8.41
CA VAL A 235 0.98 -8.83 -7.84
C VAL A 235 0.75 -9.94 -8.86
N GLU A 236 0.47 -9.60 -10.12
CA GLU A 236 0.14 -10.56 -11.18
C GLU A 236 1.35 -11.34 -11.72
N GLN A 237 2.59 -10.88 -11.42
CA GLN A 237 3.78 -11.57 -11.90
C GLN A 237 3.87 -13.01 -11.37
N PRO A 238 4.51 -13.92 -12.12
CA PRO A 238 4.80 -15.29 -11.65
C PRO A 238 5.59 -15.31 -10.35
N ALA A 239 5.53 -16.43 -9.63
CA ALA A 239 6.13 -16.55 -8.31
C ALA A 239 7.67 -16.42 -8.30
N ASP A 240 8.32 -16.69 -9.43
CA ASP A 240 9.76 -16.60 -9.66
C ASP A 240 10.21 -15.23 -10.20
N VAL A 241 9.26 -14.28 -10.37
CA VAL A 241 9.55 -12.91 -10.82
C VAL A 241 9.26 -11.93 -9.67
N ASP A 242 10.31 -11.27 -9.19
CA ASP A 242 10.21 -10.24 -8.16
C ASP A 242 10.44 -8.85 -8.76
N VAL A 243 9.38 -8.06 -8.85
CA VAL A 243 9.43 -6.65 -9.27
C VAL A 243 9.75 -5.81 -8.03
N ASN A 244 11.00 -5.41 -7.86
CA ASN A 244 11.45 -4.86 -6.59
C ASN A 244 11.01 -3.41 -6.36
N GLU A 245 10.99 -2.58 -7.43
CA GLU A 245 10.67 -1.17 -7.27
C GLU A 245 9.93 -0.63 -8.50
N ILE A 246 8.85 0.12 -8.25
CA ILE A 246 8.08 0.79 -9.29
C ILE A 246 7.89 2.26 -8.88
N VAL A 247 8.34 3.17 -9.74
CA VAL A 247 8.11 4.62 -9.56
C VAL A 247 7.04 5.08 -10.51
N VAL A 248 5.97 5.70 -9.97
CA VAL A 248 4.82 6.21 -10.74
C VAL A 248 4.69 7.71 -10.51
N ARG A 249 4.86 8.51 -11.55
CA ARG A 249 4.77 9.97 -11.48
C ARG A 249 3.80 10.52 -12.52
N PRO A 250 3.16 11.66 -12.23
CA PRO A 250 2.62 12.50 -13.31
C PRO A 250 3.70 12.82 -14.33
N THR A 251 3.37 12.80 -15.61
CA THR A 251 4.33 13.22 -16.67
C THR A 251 4.71 14.69 -16.55
N ALA A 252 3.84 15.50 -15.95
CA ALA A 252 4.07 16.92 -15.69
C ALA A 252 4.84 17.20 -14.39
N GLN A 253 5.13 16.18 -13.58
CA GLN A 253 5.93 16.33 -12.36
C GLN A 253 7.42 16.25 -12.68
N ALA A 254 8.15 17.37 -12.54
CA ALA A 254 9.59 17.45 -12.69
C ALA A 254 10.39 16.73 -11.59
#